data_9b41d87f0974e2ca97e12f6f0613dff6
#
_entry.id   9b41d87f0974e2ca97e12f6f0613dff6
#
_cell.length_a   1.000
_cell.length_b   1.000
_cell.length_c   1.000
_cell.angle_alpha   90.00
_cell.angle_beta   90.00
_cell.angle_gamma   90.00
#
_symmetry.space_group_name_H-M   'P 1'
#
loop_
_entity.id
_entity.type
_entity.pdbx_description
1 polymer ?
#
loop_
_entity_poly.entity_id
_entity_poly.type
_entity_poly.pdbx_seq_one_letter_code
_entity_poly.pdbx_strand_id
1 'polypeptide(L)' 'MNDIAVITIRIHPDLLSVQRARLEEEIRVFDGVTFARFNHGVKHWLNVVYNPKSVTSKIILKRVRKWDKNAAFF' A
#
# COMPACT_ATOMS: atom_id res chain seq x y z
N MET A 1 -11.25 -20.03 7.71
CA MET A 1 -10.80 -18.82 8.42
C MET A 1 -10.07 -17.90 7.49
N ASN A 2 -10.43 -16.62 7.48
CA ASN A 2 -9.77 -15.66 6.61
C ASN A 2 -8.50 -15.15 7.26
N ASP A 3 -7.39 -15.41 6.62
CA ASP A 3 -6.13 -14.82 7.07
C ASP A 3 -6.06 -13.40 6.54
N ILE A 4 -6.00 -12.45 7.44
CA ILE A 4 -5.93 -11.04 7.11
C ILE A 4 -4.70 -10.45 7.76
N ALA A 5 -3.91 -9.73 6.98
CA ALA A 5 -2.78 -8.98 7.47
C ALA A 5 -2.96 -7.51 7.14
N VAL A 6 -2.44 -6.66 7.98
CA VAL A 6 -2.48 -5.21 7.80
C VAL A 6 -1.07 -4.67 7.84
N ILE A 7 -0.71 -3.86 6.87
CA ILE A 7 0.58 -3.16 6.87
C ILE A 7 0.36 -1.68 6.60
N THR A 8 1.28 -0.88 7.12
CA THR A 8 1.36 0.53 6.81
C THR A 8 2.69 0.78 6.13
N ILE A 9 2.64 1.42 4.97
CA ILE A 9 3.83 1.77 4.21
C ILE A 9 4.00 3.27 4.24
N ARG A 10 5.19 3.71 4.64
CA ARG A 10 5.54 5.13 4.70
C ARG A 10 6.10 5.56 3.36
N ILE A 11 5.55 6.64 2.81
CA ILE A 11 5.97 7.22 1.55
C ILE A 11 6.45 8.65 1.83
N HIS A 12 7.62 8.99 1.29
CA HIS A 12 8.27 10.25 1.59
C HIS A 12 7.79 11.44 0.77
N PRO A 13 7.64 11.31 -0.55
CA PRO A 13 7.32 12.48 -1.36
C PRO A 13 5.90 12.96 -1.18
N ASP A 14 5.72 14.24 -1.47
CA ASP A 14 4.41 14.84 -1.50
C ASP A 14 3.72 14.47 -2.80
N LEU A 15 3.06 13.33 -2.80
CA LEU A 15 2.28 12.93 -3.95
C LEU A 15 1.03 13.81 -4.06
N LEU A 16 0.69 14.17 -5.28
CA LEU A 16 -0.58 14.83 -5.55
C LEU A 16 -1.74 13.87 -5.23
N SER A 17 -2.91 14.42 -4.95
CA SER A 17 -4.07 13.58 -4.63
C SER A 17 -4.40 12.58 -5.74
N VAL A 18 -4.23 13.00 -7.00
CA VAL A 18 -4.46 12.11 -8.14
C VAL A 18 -3.42 10.99 -8.20
N GLN A 19 -2.19 11.28 -7.80
CA GLN A 19 -1.13 10.27 -7.74
C GLN A 19 -1.39 9.27 -6.61
N ARG A 20 -1.83 9.76 -5.45
CA ARG A 20 -2.19 8.88 -4.34
C ARG A 20 -3.33 7.94 -4.73
N ALA A 21 -4.35 8.47 -5.40
CA ALA A 21 -5.46 7.65 -5.86
C ALA A 21 -5.01 6.58 -6.84
N ARG A 22 -4.09 6.91 -7.73
CA ARG A 22 -3.52 5.96 -8.68
C ARG A 22 -2.76 4.84 -7.99
N LEU A 23 -1.93 5.20 -7.01
CA LEU A 23 -1.17 4.20 -6.26
C LEU A 23 -2.10 3.27 -5.48
N GLU A 24 -3.14 3.81 -4.86
CA GLU A 24 -4.15 2.99 -4.20
C GLU A 24 -4.77 1.97 -5.16
N GLU A 25 -5.11 2.42 -6.38
CA GLU A 25 -5.67 1.54 -7.40
C GLU A 25 -4.69 0.45 -7.81
N GLU A 26 -3.43 0.79 -8.02
CA GLU A 26 -2.41 -0.20 -8.40
C GLU A 26 -2.26 -1.29 -7.36
N ILE A 27 -2.31 -0.93 -6.07
CA ILE A 27 -2.17 -1.92 -5.02
C ILE A 27 -3.43 -2.77 -4.90
N ARG A 28 -4.60 -2.17 -5.10
CA ARG A 28 -5.86 -2.91 -5.01
C ARG A 28 -6.04 -3.97 -6.08
N VAL A 29 -5.34 -3.87 -7.22
CA VAL A 29 -5.44 -4.89 -8.28
C VAL A 29 -4.68 -6.17 -7.96
N PHE A 30 -3.81 -6.17 -6.96
CA PHE A 30 -3.17 -7.41 -6.54
C PHE A 30 -4.20 -8.38 -6.01
N ASP A 31 -4.12 -9.63 -6.46
CA ASP A 31 -4.96 -10.68 -5.91
C ASP A 31 -4.68 -10.83 -4.41
N GLY A 32 -5.71 -10.81 -3.62
CA GLY A 32 -5.59 -10.92 -2.18
C GLY A 32 -5.58 -9.59 -1.44
N VAL A 33 -5.44 -8.46 -2.12
CA VAL A 33 -5.58 -7.15 -1.48
C VAL A 33 -7.05 -6.76 -1.43
N THR A 34 -7.55 -6.51 -0.22
CA THR A 34 -8.94 -6.14 0.00
C THR A 34 -9.12 -4.65 0.23
N PHE A 35 -8.04 -3.96 0.61
CA PHE A 35 -8.11 -2.55 0.96
C PHE A 35 -6.75 -1.92 0.78
N ALA A 36 -6.70 -0.75 0.17
CA ALA A 36 -5.49 0.05 0.06
C ALA A 36 -5.86 1.52 0.00
N ARG A 37 -5.56 2.25 1.05
CA ARG A 37 -5.87 3.67 1.13
C ARG A 37 -4.84 4.42 1.94
N PHE A 38 -4.60 5.66 1.53
CA PHE A 38 -3.81 6.58 2.32
C PHE A 38 -4.61 7.02 3.55
N ASN A 39 -3.90 7.25 4.64
CA ASN A 39 -4.50 7.73 5.87
C ASN A 39 -4.96 9.17 5.69
N HIS A 40 -6.17 9.51 6.17
CA HIS A 40 -6.70 10.85 6.05
C HIS A 40 -5.95 11.88 6.89
N GLY A 41 -5.47 11.46 8.05
CA GLY A 41 -4.76 12.35 8.96
C GLY A 41 -3.27 12.45 8.65
N VAL A 42 -2.69 11.37 8.14
CA VAL A 42 -1.25 11.30 7.82
C VAL A 42 -1.10 10.84 6.37
N LYS A 43 -0.95 11.80 5.49
CA LYS A 43 -0.98 11.57 4.03
C LYS A 43 0.18 10.75 3.49
N HIS A 44 1.21 10.52 4.31
CA HIS A 44 2.37 9.72 3.92
C HIS A 44 2.22 8.24 4.26
N TRP A 45 1.14 7.85 4.90
CA TRP A 45 0.91 6.48 5.32
C TRP A 45 -0.12 5.81 4.42
N LEU A 46 0.32 4.76 3.73
CA LEU A 46 -0.54 3.91 2.93
C LEU A 46 -0.88 2.66 3.74
N ASN A 47 -2.16 2.48 4.04
CA ASN A 47 -2.64 1.32 4.79
C ASN A 47 -3.14 0.26 3.81
N VAL A 48 -2.66 -0.97 3.95
CA VAL A 48 -3.03 -2.07 3.08
C VAL A 48 -3.52 -3.24 3.91
N VAL A 49 -4.69 -3.76 3.56
CA VAL A 49 -5.25 -4.99 4.16
C VAL A 49 -5.25 -6.05 3.07
N TYR A 50 -4.65 -7.20 3.37
CA TYR A 50 -4.45 -8.23 2.35
C TYR A 50 -4.46 -9.62 2.97
N ASN A 51 -4.60 -10.63 2.10
CA ASN A 51 -4.48 -12.02 2.47
C ASN A 51 -3.02 -12.46 2.24
N PRO A 52 -2.27 -12.78 3.31
CA PRO A 52 -0.85 -13.12 3.19
C PRO A 52 -0.61 -14.46 2.46
N LYS A 53 -1.64 -15.25 2.25
CA LYS A 53 -1.54 -16.47 1.45
C LYS A 53 -1.59 -16.18 -0.04
N SER A 54 -2.17 -15.06 -0.45
CA SER A 54 -2.31 -14.69 -1.85
C SER A 54 -1.21 -13.77 -2.32
N VAL A 55 -0.74 -12.87 -1.45
CA VAL A 55 0.29 -11.89 -1.79
C VAL A 55 1.12 -11.60 -0.54
N THR A 56 2.40 -11.33 -0.70
CA THR A 56 3.27 -11.02 0.42
C THR A 56 3.44 -9.51 0.59
N SER A 57 3.76 -9.11 1.81
CA SER A 57 4.04 -7.70 2.09
C SER A 57 5.22 -7.18 1.26
N LYS A 58 6.21 -8.04 0.98
CA LYS A 58 7.37 -7.67 0.17
C LYS A 58 6.98 -7.33 -1.27
N ILE A 59 6.05 -8.09 -1.84
CA ILE A 59 5.55 -7.83 -3.20
C ILE A 59 4.82 -6.48 -3.23
N ILE A 60 3.99 -6.22 -2.23
CA ILE A 60 3.28 -4.95 -2.13
C ILE A 60 4.26 -3.79 -2.01
N LEU A 61 5.23 -3.91 -1.11
CA LEU A 61 6.25 -2.87 -0.92
C LEU A 61 7.05 -2.64 -2.20
N LYS A 62 7.40 -3.70 -2.90
CA LYS A 62 8.16 -3.59 -4.16
C LYS A 62 7.40 -2.77 -5.19
N ARG A 63 6.07 -2.94 -5.27
CA ARG A 63 5.25 -2.15 -6.18
C ARG A 63 5.21 -0.69 -5.76
N VAL A 64 5.06 -0.43 -4.47
CA VAL A 64 5.06 0.94 -3.94
C VAL A 64 6.40 1.63 -4.21
N ARG A 65 7.50 0.90 -4.15
CA ARG A 65 8.84 1.44 -4.40
C ARG A 65 9.07 1.89 -5.83
N LYS A 66 8.19 1.56 -6.74
CA LYS A 66 8.23 2.14 -8.09
C LYS A 66 7.81 3.61 -8.08
N TRP A 67 7.06 4.03 -7.08
CA TRP A 67 6.66 5.42 -6.89
C TRP A 67 7.61 6.17 -5.96
N ASP A 68 8.15 5.46 -4.97
CA ASP A 68 9.11 6.00 -4.01
C ASP A 68 10.06 4.89 -3.60
N LYS A 69 11.27 4.92 -4.14
CA LYS A 69 12.27 3.90 -3.85
C LYS A 69 12.65 3.81 -2.37
N ASN A 70 12.37 4.86 -1.61
CA ASN A 70 12.65 4.91 -0.18
C ASN A 70 11.45 4.50 0.68
N ALA A 71 10.36 4.06 0.07
CA ALA A 71 9.22 3.58 0.81
C ALA A 71 9.60 2.40 1.70
N ALA A 72 9.06 2.38 2.89
CA ALA A 72 9.38 1.35 3.88
C ALA A 72 8.16 1.05 4.73
N PHE A 73 8.18 -0.11 5.37
CA PHE A 73 7.17 -0.42 6.37
C PHE A 73 7.31 0.52 7.55
N PHE A 74 6.17 0.94 8.03
CA PHE A 74 6.11 1.79 9.22
C PHE A 74 6.35 1.00 10.48
#